data_9acca4a29ec229fee2ad1a849670e0d3
#
_entry.id   9acca4a29ec229fee2ad1a849670e0d3
#
_cell.length_a   1.000
_cell.length_b   1.000
_cell.length_c   1.000
_cell.angle_alpha   90.00
_cell.angle_beta   90.00
_cell.angle_gamma   90.00
#
_symmetry.space_group_name_H-M   'P 1'
#
loop_
_entity.id
_entity.type
_entity.pdbx_description
1 polymer ?
#
loop_
_entity_poly.entity_id
_entity_poly.type
_entity_poly.pdbx_seq_one_letter_code
_entity_poly.pdbx_strand_id
1 'polypeptide(L)'
;MVGADVRGDQLRRAVQGYLDHLTIERGRSTNTVAAYRRDLDRYVAYLESLDLGLDAVTTTVVEDYVTVVRTGSDGRAALAAGSAARSLAAVRGWHSFCVAEGLAPANPTAGVRPPSQGKRLPKAISTHDVERLLAAAGAGDTVASVRNRALLELLYSTGARISEAVNLDVDDLDLTPGLEAVRLFGKGSKERVVPVGSFAVEAIQAYLVRARPVLMAAGRGTPAVFLNTRGARLSRQSAWQVLRTSAETAGLDGAEHVSPHTLRHSFATHLLSGGADVRVVQELLGHASVTTTQLYTMVTADSLREVYVQSHPRALA
;
A
#
# COMPACT_ATOMS: atom_id res chain seq x y z
N MET A 1 -29.66 4.43 -33.71
CA MET A 1 -28.78 5.32 -32.92
C MET A 1 -29.33 5.69 -31.53
N VAL A 2 -30.63 5.88 -31.35
CA VAL A 2 -31.22 6.27 -30.03
C VAL A 2 -31.15 5.15 -28.98
N GLY A 3 -31.12 3.89 -29.33
CA GLY A 3 -31.10 2.76 -28.36
C GLY A 3 -29.77 2.46 -27.71
N ALA A 4 -28.63 2.74 -28.36
CA ALA A 4 -27.30 2.49 -27.82
C ALA A 4 -26.92 3.51 -26.75
N ASP A 5 -27.34 4.75 -26.88
CA ASP A 5 -27.09 5.85 -25.93
C ASP A 5 -27.84 5.63 -24.60
N VAL A 6 -29.08 5.12 -24.70
CA VAL A 6 -29.90 4.81 -23.49
C VAL A 6 -29.32 3.65 -22.68
N ARG A 7 -28.76 2.61 -23.34
CA ARG A 7 -28.15 1.48 -22.65
C ARG A 7 -26.85 1.88 -21.96
N GLY A 8 -25.99 2.64 -22.62
CA GLY A 8 -24.78 3.16 -22.02
C GLY A 8 -25.05 4.01 -20.76
N ASP A 9 -26.05 4.85 -20.81
CA ASP A 9 -26.48 5.66 -19.65
C ASP A 9 -27.01 4.80 -18.49
N GLN A 10 -27.72 3.71 -18.80
CA GLN A 10 -28.20 2.78 -17.80
C GLN A 10 -27.05 2.04 -17.11
N LEU A 11 -26.05 1.57 -17.87
CA LEU A 11 -24.85 0.94 -17.32
C LEU A 11 -24.07 1.89 -16.40
N ARG A 12 -23.85 3.13 -16.84
CA ARG A 12 -23.16 4.15 -16.04
C ARG A 12 -23.89 4.50 -14.76
N ARG A 13 -25.23 4.62 -14.80
CA ARG A 13 -26.04 4.83 -13.60
C ARG A 13 -25.95 3.66 -12.61
N ALA A 14 -25.98 2.43 -13.11
CA ALA A 14 -25.80 1.24 -12.27
C ALA A 14 -24.39 1.19 -11.64
N VAL A 15 -23.34 1.59 -12.36
CA VAL A 15 -21.99 1.73 -11.81
C VAL A 15 -21.96 2.79 -10.71
N GLN A 16 -22.55 3.96 -10.93
CA GLN A 16 -22.57 5.01 -9.92
C GLN A 16 -23.30 4.54 -8.66
N GLY A 17 -24.47 3.91 -8.79
CA GLY A 17 -25.20 3.34 -7.64
C GLY A 17 -24.38 2.34 -6.84
N TYR A 18 -23.64 1.47 -7.51
CA TYR A 18 -22.73 0.53 -6.83
C TYR A 18 -21.58 1.23 -6.10
N LEU A 19 -20.98 2.25 -6.71
CA LEU A 19 -19.90 3.00 -6.07
C LEU A 19 -20.39 3.79 -4.85
N ASP A 20 -21.63 4.31 -4.90
CA ASP A 20 -22.29 4.98 -3.77
C ASP A 20 -22.59 3.96 -2.66
N HIS A 21 -23.11 2.78 -2.99
CA HIS A 21 -23.28 1.68 -2.04
C HIS A 21 -21.97 1.29 -1.36
N LEU A 22 -20.87 1.17 -2.12
CA LEU A 22 -19.54 0.86 -1.55
C LEU A 22 -19.05 1.95 -0.59
N THR A 23 -19.34 3.21 -0.88
CA THR A 23 -18.91 4.36 -0.10
C THR A 23 -19.73 4.49 1.17
N ILE A 24 -21.06 4.52 1.04
CA ILE A 24 -22.00 4.88 2.10
C ILE A 24 -22.29 3.67 3.00
N GLU A 25 -22.64 2.52 2.42
CA GLU A 25 -23.09 1.37 3.19
C GLU A 25 -21.95 0.44 3.59
N ARG A 26 -20.93 0.28 2.71
CA ARG A 26 -19.79 -0.62 2.95
C ARG A 26 -18.57 0.07 3.55
N GLY A 27 -18.56 1.39 3.68
CA GLY A 27 -17.45 2.16 4.25
C GLY A 27 -16.11 1.89 3.56
N ARG A 28 -16.10 1.64 2.24
CA ARG A 28 -14.86 1.37 1.51
C ARG A 28 -14.03 2.64 1.37
N SER A 29 -12.70 2.49 1.42
CA SER A 29 -11.80 3.64 1.30
C SER A 29 -11.92 4.30 -0.07
N THR A 30 -11.74 5.62 -0.14
CA THR A 30 -11.72 6.42 -1.37
C THR A 30 -10.83 5.82 -2.45
N ASN A 31 -9.65 5.31 -2.07
CA ASN A 31 -8.73 4.65 -3.01
C ASN A 31 -9.31 3.36 -3.60
N THR A 32 -10.04 2.58 -2.81
CA THR A 32 -10.72 1.36 -3.29
C THR A 32 -11.82 1.71 -4.27
N VAL A 33 -12.66 2.70 -3.92
CA VAL A 33 -13.76 3.17 -4.77
C VAL A 33 -13.21 3.74 -6.08
N ALA A 34 -12.16 4.55 -6.04
CA ALA A 34 -11.52 5.09 -7.24
C ALA A 34 -10.88 4.01 -8.12
N ALA A 35 -10.32 2.95 -7.53
CA ALA A 35 -9.81 1.81 -8.29
C ALA A 35 -10.94 1.03 -8.97
N TYR A 36 -12.03 0.75 -8.24
CA TYR A 36 -13.20 0.06 -8.78
C TYR A 36 -13.89 0.88 -9.88
N ARG A 37 -13.99 2.21 -9.72
CA ARG A 37 -14.49 3.10 -10.77
C ARG A 37 -13.71 2.90 -12.07
N ARG A 38 -12.39 2.99 -12.05
CA ARG A 38 -11.56 2.80 -13.25
C ARG A 38 -11.72 1.43 -13.87
N ASP A 39 -11.83 0.39 -13.04
CA ASP A 39 -12.02 -0.98 -13.53
C ASP A 39 -13.41 -1.16 -14.18
N LEU A 40 -14.46 -0.59 -13.58
CA LEU A 40 -15.84 -0.64 -14.10
C LEU A 40 -16.03 0.26 -15.32
N ASP A 41 -15.41 1.43 -15.39
CA ASP A 41 -15.43 2.29 -16.58
C ASP A 41 -14.84 1.56 -17.80
N ARG A 42 -13.78 0.74 -17.58
CA ARG A 42 -13.20 -0.10 -18.64
C ARG A 42 -14.15 -1.21 -19.06
N TYR A 43 -14.84 -1.82 -18.09
CA TYR A 43 -15.81 -2.88 -18.35
C TYR A 43 -17.05 -2.37 -19.07
N VAL A 44 -17.61 -1.24 -18.66
CA VAL A 44 -18.75 -0.59 -19.34
C VAL A 44 -18.38 -0.24 -20.79
N ALA A 45 -17.21 0.35 -21.02
CA ALA A 45 -16.74 0.63 -22.38
C ALA A 45 -16.63 -0.64 -23.25
N TYR A 46 -16.23 -1.77 -22.66
CA TYR A 46 -16.22 -3.06 -23.34
C TYR A 46 -17.64 -3.54 -23.68
N LEU A 47 -18.60 -3.47 -22.74
CA LEU A 47 -19.99 -3.84 -23.02
C LEU A 47 -20.63 -2.93 -24.09
N GLU A 48 -20.34 -1.62 -24.04
CA GLU A 48 -20.80 -0.66 -25.07
C GLU A 48 -20.25 -1.02 -26.46
N SER A 49 -19.00 -1.47 -26.55
CA SER A 49 -18.41 -1.89 -27.84
C SER A 49 -19.09 -3.13 -28.45
N LEU A 50 -19.76 -3.91 -27.60
CA LEU A 50 -20.55 -5.09 -28.01
C LEU A 50 -22.05 -4.80 -28.12
N ASP A 51 -22.50 -3.57 -27.89
CA ASP A 51 -23.91 -3.15 -27.80
C ASP A 51 -24.74 -3.98 -26.80
N LEU A 52 -24.14 -4.37 -25.65
CA LEU A 52 -24.76 -5.21 -24.64
C LEU A 52 -25.29 -4.40 -23.45
N GLY A 53 -26.53 -4.69 -23.03
CA GLY A 53 -27.11 -4.26 -21.77
C GLY A 53 -26.86 -5.28 -20.66
N LEU A 54 -27.20 -4.94 -19.41
CA LEU A 54 -27.02 -5.79 -18.22
C LEU A 54 -27.69 -7.18 -18.33
N ASP A 55 -28.84 -7.23 -18.97
CA ASP A 55 -29.67 -8.41 -19.18
C ASP A 55 -29.07 -9.41 -20.19
N ALA A 56 -28.22 -8.93 -21.09
CA ALA A 56 -27.60 -9.71 -22.15
C ALA A 56 -26.18 -10.20 -21.82
N VAL A 57 -25.63 -9.82 -20.67
CA VAL A 57 -24.27 -10.24 -20.29
C VAL A 57 -24.27 -11.71 -19.87
N THR A 58 -23.47 -12.52 -20.56
CA THR A 58 -23.26 -13.94 -20.26
C THR A 58 -21.91 -14.18 -19.57
N THR A 59 -21.71 -15.38 -19.02
CA THR A 59 -20.41 -15.81 -18.45
C THR A 59 -19.30 -15.70 -19.49
N THR A 60 -19.54 -16.09 -20.74
CA THR A 60 -18.57 -15.99 -21.83
C THR A 60 -18.13 -14.54 -22.06
N VAL A 61 -19.06 -13.58 -22.06
CA VAL A 61 -18.73 -12.15 -22.21
C VAL A 61 -17.78 -11.67 -21.12
N VAL A 62 -17.97 -12.15 -19.88
CA VAL A 62 -17.07 -11.77 -18.76
C VAL A 62 -15.70 -12.46 -18.90
N GLU A 63 -15.64 -13.70 -19.36
CA GLU A 63 -14.38 -14.42 -19.64
C GLU A 63 -13.60 -13.76 -20.76
N ASP A 64 -14.27 -13.35 -21.83
CA ASP A 64 -13.68 -12.60 -22.94
C ASP A 64 -13.15 -11.25 -22.46
N TYR A 65 -13.89 -10.52 -21.59
CA TYR A 65 -13.40 -9.30 -20.98
C TYR A 65 -12.09 -9.52 -20.20
N VAL A 66 -12.00 -10.60 -19.42
CA VAL A 66 -10.76 -10.93 -18.70
C VAL A 66 -9.60 -11.14 -19.68
N THR A 67 -9.85 -11.77 -20.81
CA THR A 67 -8.87 -11.95 -21.89
C THR A 67 -8.49 -10.60 -22.52
N VAL A 68 -9.45 -9.77 -22.85
CA VAL A 68 -9.26 -8.42 -23.40
C VAL A 68 -8.38 -7.56 -22.53
N VAL A 69 -8.65 -7.49 -21.22
CA VAL A 69 -7.83 -6.66 -20.31
C VAL A 69 -6.44 -7.23 -20.11
N ARG A 70 -6.24 -8.55 -20.26
CA ARG A 70 -4.94 -9.22 -20.15
C ARG A 70 -4.08 -9.02 -21.40
N THR A 71 -4.67 -8.92 -22.57
CA THR A 71 -3.97 -8.73 -23.84
C THR A 71 -3.85 -7.27 -24.25
N GLY A 72 -4.73 -6.40 -23.74
CA GLY A 72 -4.82 -5.00 -24.18
C GLY A 72 -5.47 -4.84 -25.55
N SER A 73 -6.28 -5.83 -25.99
CA SER A 73 -6.93 -5.82 -27.32
C SER A 73 -8.04 -4.76 -27.44
N ASP A 74 -8.42 -4.10 -26.34
CA ASP A 74 -9.28 -2.91 -26.32
C ASP A 74 -8.54 -1.59 -26.61
N GLY A 75 -7.28 -1.65 -27.05
CA GLY A 75 -6.44 -0.48 -27.32
C GLY A 75 -5.86 0.18 -26.07
N ARG A 76 -6.09 -0.38 -24.88
CA ARG A 76 -5.50 0.08 -23.62
C ARG A 76 -4.34 -0.81 -23.19
N ALA A 77 -3.52 -0.33 -22.27
CA ALA A 77 -2.42 -1.13 -21.73
C ALA A 77 -2.93 -2.46 -21.13
N ALA A 78 -2.23 -3.55 -21.45
CA ALA A 78 -2.49 -4.87 -20.88
C ALA A 78 -2.30 -4.85 -19.36
N LEU A 79 -3.22 -5.48 -18.62
CA LEU A 79 -3.15 -5.56 -17.17
C LEU A 79 -2.30 -6.75 -16.73
N ALA A 80 -1.45 -6.54 -15.72
CA ALA A 80 -0.84 -7.63 -14.97
C ALA A 80 -1.91 -8.51 -14.31
N ALA A 81 -1.59 -9.81 -14.07
CA ALA A 81 -2.54 -10.78 -13.53
C ALA A 81 -3.26 -10.30 -12.25
N GLY A 82 -2.53 -9.66 -11.32
CA GLY A 82 -3.11 -9.09 -10.10
C GLY A 82 -4.10 -7.94 -10.35
N SER A 83 -3.82 -7.09 -11.33
CA SER A 83 -4.72 -5.99 -11.71
C SER A 83 -5.97 -6.52 -12.42
N ALA A 84 -5.84 -7.52 -13.29
CA ALA A 84 -6.98 -8.17 -13.95
C ALA A 84 -7.85 -8.94 -12.94
N ALA A 85 -7.26 -9.61 -11.95
CA ALA A 85 -8.00 -10.26 -10.87
C ALA A 85 -8.79 -9.25 -10.02
N ARG A 86 -8.21 -8.06 -9.73
CA ARG A 86 -8.94 -6.97 -9.06
C ARG A 86 -10.08 -6.45 -9.93
N SER A 87 -9.84 -6.23 -11.22
CA SER A 87 -10.87 -5.79 -12.17
C SER A 87 -12.04 -6.78 -12.20
N LEU A 88 -11.77 -8.08 -12.30
CA LEU A 88 -12.81 -9.11 -12.20
C LEU A 88 -13.55 -9.06 -10.85
N ALA A 89 -12.85 -8.79 -9.74
CA ALA A 89 -13.50 -8.67 -8.44
C ALA A 89 -14.44 -7.45 -8.38
N ALA A 90 -14.07 -6.32 -9.02
CA ALA A 90 -14.94 -5.16 -9.14
C ALA A 90 -16.18 -5.48 -9.99
N VAL A 91 -16.01 -6.13 -11.15
CA VAL A 91 -17.10 -6.59 -12.04
C VAL A 91 -18.03 -7.55 -11.30
N ARG A 92 -17.47 -8.52 -10.57
CA ARG A 92 -18.26 -9.49 -9.78
C ARG A 92 -19.11 -8.80 -8.72
N GLY A 93 -18.50 -7.86 -7.97
CA GLY A 93 -19.23 -7.08 -6.97
C GLY A 93 -20.36 -6.24 -7.58
N TRP A 94 -20.09 -5.62 -8.73
CA TRP A 94 -21.09 -4.84 -9.43
C TRP A 94 -22.27 -5.67 -9.96
N HIS A 95 -22.01 -6.81 -10.60
CA HIS A 95 -23.10 -7.72 -11.04
C HIS A 95 -23.91 -8.27 -9.87
N SER A 96 -23.23 -8.60 -8.74
CA SER A 96 -23.96 -9.01 -7.53
C SER A 96 -24.87 -7.93 -7.00
N PHE A 97 -24.42 -6.67 -7.00
CA PHE A 97 -25.23 -5.50 -6.66
C PHE A 97 -26.39 -5.32 -7.63
N CYS A 98 -26.15 -5.40 -8.94
CA CYS A 98 -27.21 -5.26 -9.93
C CYS A 98 -28.32 -6.32 -9.78
N VAL A 99 -27.97 -7.54 -9.43
CA VAL A 99 -28.96 -8.60 -9.13
C VAL A 99 -29.74 -8.27 -7.85
N ALA A 100 -29.06 -7.82 -6.80
CA ALA A 100 -29.71 -7.46 -5.55
C ALA A 100 -30.70 -6.28 -5.71
N GLU A 101 -30.36 -5.32 -6.58
CA GLU A 101 -31.23 -4.17 -6.90
C GLU A 101 -32.26 -4.47 -7.99
N GLY A 102 -32.35 -5.70 -8.47
CA GLY A 102 -33.30 -6.08 -9.54
C GLY A 102 -32.98 -5.49 -10.93
N LEU A 103 -31.78 -4.97 -11.13
CA LEU A 103 -31.32 -4.41 -12.41
C LEU A 103 -30.86 -5.46 -13.41
N ALA A 104 -30.53 -6.67 -12.95
CA ALA A 104 -30.13 -7.80 -13.77
C ALA A 104 -30.79 -9.09 -13.27
N PRO A 105 -31.15 -10.05 -14.17
CA PRO A 105 -31.83 -11.29 -13.78
C PRO A 105 -30.91 -12.29 -13.10
N ALA A 106 -29.60 -12.28 -13.38
CA ALA A 106 -28.62 -13.21 -12.87
C ALA A 106 -27.22 -12.59 -12.82
N ASN A 107 -26.32 -13.22 -12.05
CA ASN A 107 -24.93 -12.82 -11.99
C ASN A 107 -24.07 -13.66 -12.95
N PRO A 108 -23.59 -13.10 -14.07
CA PRO A 108 -22.83 -13.86 -15.09
C PRO A 108 -21.41 -14.20 -14.64
N THR A 109 -20.95 -13.69 -13.48
CA THR A 109 -19.57 -13.86 -13.01
C THR A 109 -19.37 -15.11 -12.14
N ALA A 110 -20.42 -15.85 -11.83
CA ALA A 110 -20.39 -16.93 -10.83
C ALA A 110 -19.37 -18.04 -11.13
N GLY A 111 -19.10 -18.36 -12.39
CA GLY A 111 -18.16 -19.39 -12.83
C GLY A 111 -16.78 -18.88 -13.27
N VAL A 112 -16.63 -17.58 -13.44
CA VAL A 112 -15.41 -16.99 -14.03
C VAL A 112 -14.24 -17.09 -13.04
N ARG A 113 -13.13 -17.70 -13.48
CA ARG A 113 -11.92 -17.81 -12.65
C ARG A 113 -11.01 -16.59 -12.82
N PRO A 114 -10.46 -16.05 -11.73
CA PRO A 114 -9.48 -14.98 -11.84
C PRO A 114 -8.21 -15.52 -12.53
N PRO A 115 -7.49 -14.65 -13.27
CA PRO A 115 -6.19 -15.02 -13.83
C PRO A 115 -5.25 -15.54 -12.76
N SER A 116 -4.55 -16.64 -13.06
CA SER A 116 -3.56 -17.20 -12.16
C SER A 116 -2.45 -16.19 -11.90
N GLN A 117 -2.27 -15.82 -10.66
CA GLN A 117 -1.11 -15.08 -10.20
C GLN A 117 -0.05 -16.13 -9.86
N GLY A 118 1.05 -16.18 -10.59
CA GLY A 118 2.20 -16.95 -10.12
C GLY A 118 2.51 -16.52 -8.69
N LYS A 119 2.46 -17.46 -7.75
CA LYS A 119 2.81 -17.23 -6.34
C LYS A 119 4.30 -16.90 -6.23
N ARG A 120 4.73 -15.72 -6.64
CA ARG A 120 5.97 -15.15 -6.13
C ARG A 120 5.63 -14.46 -4.81
N LEU A 121 5.80 -15.20 -3.71
CA LEU A 121 5.96 -14.54 -2.42
C LEU A 121 7.17 -13.61 -2.57
N PRO A 122 7.05 -12.31 -2.31
CA PRO A 122 8.21 -11.44 -2.24
C PRO A 122 9.14 -12.07 -1.20
N LYS A 123 10.33 -12.52 -1.63
CA LYS A 123 11.33 -12.99 -0.67
C LYS A 123 11.78 -11.78 0.14
N ALA A 124 11.84 -11.94 1.45
CA ALA A 124 12.52 -10.97 2.29
C ALA A 124 13.95 -10.81 1.76
N ILE A 125 14.42 -9.59 1.64
CA ILE A 125 15.84 -9.33 1.33
C ILE A 125 16.65 -9.57 2.60
N SER A 126 17.89 -10.01 2.47
CA SER A 126 18.77 -10.33 3.61
C SER A 126 19.06 -9.08 4.45
N THR A 127 19.45 -9.26 5.71
CA THR A 127 19.89 -8.15 6.58
C THR A 127 21.05 -7.38 5.93
N HIS A 128 22.00 -8.09 5.34
CA HIS A 128 23.13 -7.50 4.61
C HIS A 128 22.66 -6.65 3.41
N ASP A 129 21.69 -7.13 2.62
CA ASP A 129 21.17 -6.36 1.50
C ASP A 129 20.36 -5.15 1.96
N VAL A 130 19.67 -5.25 3.10
CA VAL A 130 19.04 -4.06 3.72
C VAL A 130 20.09 -3.03 4.11
N GLU A 131 21.20 -3.42 4.71
CA GLU A 131 22.30 -2.52 5.06
C GLU A 131 22.88 -1.82 3.82
N ARG A 132 23.12 -2.58 2.73
CA ARG A 132 23.56 -2.01 1.45
C ARG A 132 22.55 -1.01 0.89
N LEU A 133 21.26 -1.33 0.94
CA LEU A 133 20.16 -0.45 0.52
C LEU A 133 20.16 0.87 1.30
N LEU A 134 20.26 0.79 2.62
CA LEU A 134 20.24 1.95 3.52
C LEU A 134 21.51 2.82 3.34
N ALA A 135 22.66 2.19 3.16
CA ALA A 135 23.90 2.90 2.84
C ALA A 135 23.82 3.63 1.49
N ALA A 136 23.28 2.98 0.45
CA ALA A 136 23.09 3.58 -0.86
C ALA A 136 22.12 4.78 -0.82
N ALA A 137 21.07 4.70 -0.02
CA ALA A 137 20.13 5.81 0.17
C ALA A 137 20.78 7.06 0.76
N GLY A 138 21.77 6.88 1.64
CA GLY A 138 22.51 7.96 2.29
C GLY A 138 23.77 8.43 1.55
N ALA A 139 24.13 7.81 0.42
CA ALA A 139 25.34 8.16 -0.30
C ALA A 139 25.32 9.60 -0.83
N GLY A 140 26.45 10.29 -0.73
CA GLY A 140 26.69 11.61 -1.34
C GLY A 140 26.39 12.83 -0.46
N ASP A 141 26.10 12.69 0.81
CA ASP A 141 25.92 13.78 1.82
C ASP A 141 25.14 15.01 1.32
N THR A 142 24.16 14.79 0.47
CA THR A 142 23.25 15.82 -0.02
C THR A 142 22.02 15.93 0.88
N VAL A 143 21.33 17.07 0.85
CA VAL A 143 20.04 17.24 1.56
C VAL A 143 19.05 16.12 1.21
N ALA A 144 19.06 15.65 -0.03
CA ALA A 144 18.20 14.56 -0.50
C ALA A 144 18.67 13.21 0.04
N SER A 145 19.97 12.91 0.07
CA SER A 145 20.50 11.64 0.57
C SER A 145 20.28 11.50 2.07
N VAL A 146 20.49 12.55 2.86
CA VAL A 146 20.18 12.57 4.30
C VAL A 146 18.70 12.27 4.55
N ARG A 147 17.78 12.92 3.79
CA ARG A 147 16.34 12.61 3.85
C ARG A 147 16.04 11.17 3.46
N ASN A 148 16.63 10.69 2.37
CA ASN A 148 16.36 9.36 1.83
C ASN A 148 16.78 8.27 2.82
N ARG A 149 17.97 8.41 3.44
CA ARG A 149 18.42 7.50 4.48
C ARG A 149 17.45 7.48 5.65
N ALA A 150 17.07 8.63 6.19
CA ALA A 150 16.11 8.73 7.29
C ALA A 150 14.76 8.06 6.96
N LEU A 151 14.25 8.26 5.74
CA LEU A 151 13.01 7.63 5.29
C LEU A 151 13.12 6.11 5.25
N LEU A 152 14.18 5.56 4.66
CA LEU A 152 14.33 4.11 4.52
C LEU A 152 14.69 3.43 5.85
N GLU A 153 15.48 4.08 6.71
CA GLU A 153 15.75 3.62 8.07
C GLU A 153 14.44 3.54 8.88
N LEU A 154 13.60 4.58 8.83
CA LEU A 154 12.28 4.56 9.49
C LEU A 154 11.40 3.44 8.97
N LEU A 155 11.30 3.28 7.65
CA LEU A 155 10.48 2.22 7.02
C LEU A 155 10.92 0.82 7.46
N TYR A 156 12.23 0.57 7.50
CA TYR A 156 12.76 -0.71 7.91
C TYR A 156 12.68 -0.93 9.42
N SER A 157 13.00 0.09 10.21
CA SER A 157 12.96 0.00 11.68
C SER A 157 11.55 -0.26 12.23
N THR A 158 10.51 0.28 11.57
CA THR A 158 9.13 0.23 12.09
C THR A 158 8.21 -0.71 11.33
N GLY A 159 8.65 -1.19 10.17
CA GLY A 159 7.77 -1.91 9.25
C GLY A 159 6.57 -1.08 8.78
N ALA A 160 6.62 0.26 8.86
CA ALA A 160 5.55 1.14 8.46
C ALA A 160 5.16 0.96 6.99
N ARG A 161 3.88 1.18 6.66
CA ARG A 161 3.49 1.33 5.25
C ARG A 161 4.05 2.64 4.73
N ILE A 162 4.45 2.67 3.46
CA ILE A 162 4.99 3.90 2.86
C ILE A 162 4.05 5.10 3.01
N SER A 163 2.74 4.89 2.94
CA SER A 163 1.74 5.93 3.16
C SER A 163 1.70 6.42 4.62
N GLU A 164 1.95 5.55 5.59
CA GLU A 164 2.05 5.93 6.99
C GLU A 164 3.29 6.81 7.19
N ALA A 165 4.46 6.38 6.70
CA ALA A 165 5.71 7.13 6.84
C ALA A 165 5.67 8.52 6.19
N VAL A 166 5.14 8.67 4.97
CA VAL A 166 5.08 9.98 4.32
C VAL A 166 4.02 10.91 4.92
N ASN A 167 3.03 10.36 5.63
CA ASN A 167 1.99 11.14 6.30
C ASN A 167 2.35 11.59 7.71
N LEU A 168 3.49 11.14 8.25
CA LEU A 168 3.95 11.56 9.58
C LEU A 168 4.15 13.07 9.67
N ASP A 169 3.72 13.64 10.77
CA ASP A 169 4.07 14.96 11.24
C ASP A 169 5.15 14.86 12.33
N VAL A 170 5.86 15.96 12.57
CA VAL A 170 6.99 15.97 13.54
C VAL A 170 6.52 15.55 14.94
N ASP A 171 5.29 15.94 15.30
CA ASP A 171 4.69 15.62 16.61
C ASP A 171 4.31 14.12 16.76
N ASP A 172 4.41 13.33 15.68
CA ASP A 172 4.21 11.89 15.74
C ASP A 172 5.50 11.11 16.11
N LEU A 173 6.63 11.81 16.20
CA LEU A 173 7.92 11.26 16.58
C LEU A 173 8.25 11.57 18.05
N ASP A 174 8.42 10.55 18.85
CA ASP A 174 9.08 10.68 20.16
C ASP A 174 10.50 10.11 20.04
N LEU A 175 11.50 11.00 20.06
CA LEU A 175 12.91 10.64 19.96
C LEU A 175 13.62 10.87 21.30
N THR A 176 12.86 10.95 22.39
CA THR A 176 13.41 11.06 23.75
C THR A 176 14.22 9.80 24.09
N PRO A 177 15.47 9.95 24.55
CA PRO A 177 16.28 8.82 24.94
C PRO A 177 15.56 7.90 25.93
N GLY A 178 15.48 6.62 25.58
CA GLY A 178 14.77 5.63 26.36
C GLY A 178 13.27 5.47 26.01
N LEU A 179 12.69 6.32 25.16
CA LEU A 179 11.27 6.27 24.76
C LEU A 179 11.07 6.23 23.24
N GLU A 180 12.15 6.11 22.47
CA GLU A 180 12.15 6.27 21.01
C GLU A 180 11.05 5.46 20.34
N ALA A 181 10.05 6.16 19.81
CA ALA A 181 8.86 5.58 19.21
C ALA A 181 8.26 6.49 18.13
N VAL A 182 7.44 5.93 17.29
CA VAL A 182 6.64 6.65 16.30
C VAL A 182 5.18 6.24 16.39
N ARG A 183 4.28 7.22 16.32
CA ARG A 183 2.85 7.01 16.23
C ARG A 183 2.43 6.93 14.76
N LEU A 184 1.96 5.77 14.35
CA LEU A 184 1.56 5.47 12.98
C LEU A 184 0.03 5.37 12.88
N PHE A 185 -0.52 5.96 11.82
CA PHE A 185 -1.96 5.96 11.53
C PHE A 185 -2.28 5.01 10.39
N GLY A 186 -2.95 3.91 10.70
CA GLY A 186 -3.37 2.89 9.75
C GLY A 186 -4.71 3.17 9.09
N LYS A 187 -5.24 2.18 8.37
CA LYS A 187 -6.56 2.25 7.72
C LYS A 187 -7.67 2.44 8.77
N GLY A 188 -8.54 3.42 8.55
CA GLY A 188 -9.64 3.75 9.45
C GLY A 188 -9.19 4.50 10.71
N SER A 189 -8.10 5.27 10.59
CA SER A 189 -7.52 6.08 11.69
C SER A 189 -7.13 5.26 12.94
N LYS A 190 -6.88 3.96 12.77
CA LYS A 190 -6.33 3.14 13.85
C LYS A 190 -4.89 3.53 14.09
N GLU A 191 -4.62 3.94 15.32
CA GLU A 191 -3.28 4.33 15.78
C GLU A 191 -2.52 3.12 16.32
N ARG A 192 -1.21 3.14 16.14
CA ARG A 192 -0.28 2.27 16.86
C ARG A 192 1.03 3.00 17.13
N VAL A 193 1.63 2.73 18.26
CA VAL A 193 2.96 3.21 18.61
C VAL A 193 3.95 2.07 18.35
N VAL A 194 5.01 2.38 17.63
CA VAL A 194 6.04 1.41 17.24
C VAL A 194 7.40 1.91 17.69
N PRO A 195 8.22 1.10 18.38
CA PRO A 195 9.59 1.44 18.74
C PRO A 195 10.42 1.80 17.50
N VAL A 196 11.38 2.70 17.67
CA VAL A 196 12.33 3.12 16.63
C VAL A 196 13.74 2.73 17.08
N GLY A 197 14.46 1.96 16.26
CA GLY A 197 15.83 1.54 16.57
C GLY A 197 16.83 2.69 16.43
N SER A 198 17.96 2.57 17.12
CA SER A 198 18.98 3.63 17.26
C SER A 198 19.51 4.15 15.92
N PHE A 199 19.73 3.29 14.93
CA PHE A 199 20.15 3.71 13.57
C PHE A 199 19.11 4.60 12.89
N ALA A 200 17.82 4.30 13.06
CA ALA A 200 16.75 5.12 12.50
C ALA A 200 16.62 6.43 13.27
N VAL A 201 16.75 6.41 14.60
CA VAL A 201 16.78 7.62 15.45
C VAL A 201 17.88 8.56 14.99
N GLU A 202 19.12 8.06 14.87
CA GLU A 202 20.26 8.83 14.39
C GLU A 202 20.01 9.46 13.00
N ALA A 203 19.53 8.66 12.06
CA ALA A 203 19.24 9.13 10.71
C ALA A 203 18.13 10.19 10.67
N ILE A 204 17.07 10.01 11.48
CA ILE A 204 15.96 10.97 11.59
C ILE A 204 16.44 12.27 12.25
N GLN A 205 17.19 12.20 13.32
CA GLN A 205 17.75 13.38 14.00
C GLN A 205 18.66 14.17 13.05
N ALA A 206 19.59 13.47 12.36
CA ALA A 206 20.44 14.10 11.35
C ALA A 206 19.62 14.80 10.25
N TYR A 207 18.54 14.16 9.78
CA TYR A 207 17.64 14.76 8.80
C TYR A 207 16.90 15.98 9.35
N LEU A 208 16.31 15.89 10.55
CA LEU A 208 15.55 16.98 11.14
C LEU A 208 16.41 18.22 11.39
N VAL A 209 17.69 18.04 11.75
CA VAL A 209 18.60 19.14 12.05
C VAL A 209 19.30 19.68 10.81
N ARG A 210 19.81 18.82 9.92
CA ARG A 210 20.69 19.23 8.82
C ARG A 210 19.97 19.46 7.49
N ALA A 211 18.95 18.69 7.18
CA ALA A 211 18.35 18.67 5.85
C ALA A 211 16.94 19.24 5.80
N ARG A 212 16.09 18.91 6.78
CA ARG A 212 14.70 19.36 6.80
C ARG A 212 14.54 20.89 6.81
N PRO A 213 15.33 21.70 7.58
CA PRO A 213 15.22 23.15 7.54
C PRO A 213 15.52 23.72 6.15
N VAL A 214 16.53 23.17 5.45
CA VAL A 214 16.88 23.59 4.08
C VAL A 214 15.73 23.31 3.11
N LEU A 215 15.12 22.12 3.20
CA LEU A 215 13.96 21.78 2.37
C LEU A 215 12.74 22.65 2.73
N MET A 216 12.50 22.89 4.01
CA MET A 216 11.35 23.68 4.47
C MET A 216 11.42 25.13 3.99
N ALA A 217 12.63 25.71 3.89
CA ALA A 217 12.84 27.07 3.38
C ALA A 217 12.39 27.25 1.93
N ALA A 218 12.29 26.17 1.13
CA ALA A 218 11.78 26.22 -0.24
C ALA A 218 10.24 26.22 -0.33
N GLY A 219 9.54 26.04 0.81
CA GLY A 219 8.07 25.89 0.85
C GLY A 219 7.38 26.94 1.72
N ARG A 220 6.12 26.66 2.05
CA ARG A 220 5.27 27.54 2.87
C ARG A 220 5.21 27.14 4.36
N GLY A 221 6.06 26.21 4.77
CA GLY A 221 5.97 25.57 6.08
C GLY A 221 4.95 24.44 6.13
N THR A 222 5.30 23.36 6.83
CA THR A 222 4.43 22.17 7.00
C THR A 222 4.91 21.37 8.21
N PRO A 223 4.01 20.75 9.00
CA PRO A 223 4.39 19.86 10.08
C PRO A 223 4.98 18.54 9.57
N ALA A 224 4.85 18.21 8.29
CA ALA A 224 5.32 16.95 7.72
C ALA A 224 6.78 16.65 8.08
N VAL A 225 7.07 15.39 8.47
CA VAL A 225 8.44 14.93 8.68
C VAL A 225 9.20 14.99 7.37
N PHE A 226 8.78 14.23 6.37
CA PHE A 226 9.52 14.11 5.11
C PHE A 226 9.05 15.10 4.06
N LEU A 227 9.99 15.88 3.55
CA LEU A 227 9.75 16.94 2.58
C LEU A 227 10.36 16.60 1.21
N ASN A 228 9.72 17.10 0.17
CA ASN A 228 10.28 17.12 -1.17
C ASN A 228 11.16 18.37 -1.38
N THR A 229 11.80 18.49 -2.53
CA THR A 229 12.67 19.64 -2.88
C THR A 229 11.95 20.97 -3.00
N ARG A 230 10.60 20.99 -2.99
CA ARG A 230 9.77 22.21 -2.99
C ARG A 230 9.29 22.59 -1.60
N GLY A 231 9.79 21.92 -0.56
CA GLY A 231 9.38 22.15 0.84
C GLY A 231 7.97 21.67 1.21
N ALA A 232 7.32 20.90 0.34
CA ALA A 232 6.03 20.28 0.62
C ALA A 232 6.22 18.82 1.07
N ARG A 233 5.18 18.21 1.69
CA ARG A 233 5.16 16.81 2.09
C ARG A 233 5.61 15.90 0.94
N LEU A 234 6.48 14.94 1.23
CA LEU A 234 6.94 13.96 0.25
C LEU A 234 5.77 13.06 -0.20
N SER A 235 5.61 12.90 -1.50
CA SER A 235 4.56 12.02 -2.02
C SER A 235 4.93 10.54 -1.86
N ARG A 236 3.92 9.68 -1.76
CA ARG A 236 4.10 8.23 -1.76
C ARG A 236 4.88 7.75 -3.00
N GLN A 237 4.63 8.35 -4.16
CA GLN A 237 5.32 8.00 -5.40
C GLN A 237 6.81 8.38 -5.34
N SER A 238 7.13 9.58 -4.82
CA SER A 238 8.52 10.00 -4.63
C SER A 238 9.25 9.12 -3.63
N ALA A 239 8.61 8.76 -2.51
CA ALA A 239 9.17 7.84 -1.51
C ALA A 239 9.42 6.43 -2.10
N TRP A 240 8.51 5.94 -2.94
CA TRP A 240 8.70 4.67 -3.65
C TRP A 240 9.88 4.75 -4.64
N GLN A 241 10.02 5.88 -5.36
CA GLN A 241 11.15 6.08 -6.27
C GLN A 241 12.48 6.13 -5.51
N VAL A 242 12.52 6.74 -4.32
CA VAL A 242 13.70 6.72 -3.45
C VAL A 242 14.12 5.28 -3.14
N LEU A 243 13.19 4.43 -2.70
CA LEU A 243 13.48 3.03 -2.40
C LEU A 243 14.01 2.29 -3.63
N ARG A 244 13.36 2.46 -4.78
CA ARG A 244 13.75 1.80 -6.01
C ARG A 244 15.15 2.20 -6.47
N THR A 245 15.42 3.51 -6.55
CA THR A 245 16.73 4.02 -6.94
C THR A 245 17.81 3.55 -5.97
N SER A 246 17.53 3.52 -4.65
CA SER A 246 18.49 3.03 -3.67
C SER A 246 18.79 1.53 -3.84
N ALA A 247 17.78 0.71 -4.19
CA ALA A 247 17.96 -0.72 -4.47
C ALA A 247 18.81 -0.96 -5.73
N GLU A 248 18.57 -0.18 -6.78
CA GLU A 248 19.34 -0.19 -8.02
C GLU A 248 20.80 0.25 -7.75
N THR A 249 21.00 1.33 -7.01
CA THR A 249 22.35 1.83 -6.64
C THR A 249 23.11 0.87 -5.75
N ALA A 250 22.41 0.19 -4.84
CA ALA A 250 23.00 -0.86 -4.00
C ALA A 250 23.38 -2.12 -4.78
N GLY A 251 22.98 -2.25 -6.05
CA GLY A 251 23.21 -3.43 -6.87
C GLY A 251 22.55 -4.68 -6.29
N LEU A 252 21.33 -4.55 -5.77
CA LEU A 252 20.62 -5.70 -5.22
C LEU A 252 20.11 -6.61 -6.33
N ASP A 253 20.24 -7.92 -6.15
CA ASP A 253 19.65 -8.90 -7.05
C ASP A 253 18.12 -8.76 -7.04
N GLY A 254 17.51 -8.53 -8.20
CA GLY A 254 16.08 -8.29 -8.33
C GLY A 254 15.63 -6.92 -7.79
N ALA A 255 16.50 -5.90 -7.87
CA ALA A 255 16.21 -4.52 -7.44
C ALA A 255 14.86 -3.99 -7.97
N GLU A 256 14.48 -4.40 -9.20
CA GLU A 256 13.19 -4.06 -9.83
C GLU A 256 11.97 -4.61 -9.08
N HIS A 257 12.16 -5.61 -8.22
CA HIS A 257 11.11 -6.23 -7.39
C HIS A 257 11.10 -5.70 -5.96
N VAL A 258 12.11 -4.91 -5.57
CA VAL A 258 12.16 -4.30 -4.24
C VAL A 258 11.07 -3.22 -4.14
N SER A 259 10.20 -3.37 -3.17
CA SER A 259 9.05 -2.52 -2.94
C SER A 259 8.90 -2.20 -1.45
N PRO A 260 8.08 -1.20 -1.08
CA PRO A 260 7.78 -0.95 0.33
C PRO A 260 7.19 -2.16 1.05
N HIS A 261 6.46 -3.03 0.33
CA HIS A 261 5.98 -4.28 0.90
C HIS A 261 7.10 -5.29 1.14
N THR A 262 8.11 -5.32 0.26
CA THR A 262 9.31 -6.14 0.43
C THR A 262 10.06 -5.74 1.70
N LEU A 263 10.29 -4.42 1.90
CA LEU A 263 10.99 -3.92 3.08
C LEU A 263 10.23 -4.21 4.39
N ARG A 264 8.91 -4.02 4.38
CA ARG A 264 8.03 -4.39 5.51
C ARG A 264 8.00 -5.90 5.76
N HIS A 265 8.02 -6.72 4.72
CA HIS A 265 8.12 -8.17 4.85
C HIS A 265 9.47 -8.59 5.44
N SER A 266 10.56 -7.92 5.03
CA SER A 266 11.90 -8.15 5.59
C SER A 266 11.95 -7.79 7.07
N PHE A 267 11.38 -6.65 7.48
CA PHE A 267 11.21 -6.29 8.89
C PHE A 267 10.51 -7.43 9.67
N ALA A 268 9.35 -7.90 9.19
CA ALA A 268 8.63 -8.98 9.87
C ALA A 268 9.46 -10.27 9.97
N THR A 269 10.09 -10.68 8.86
CA THR A 269 10.89 -11.90 8.78
C THR A 269 12.12 -11.82 9.68
N HIS A 270 12.79 -10.67 9.73
CA HIS A 270 13.98 -10.49 10.56
C HIS A 270 13.66 -10.47 12.05
N LEU A 271 12.54 -9.86 12.45
CA LEU A 271 12.07 -9.95 13.84
C LEU A 271 11.77 -11.40 14.24
N LEU A 272 11.06 -12.15 13.39
CA LEU A 272 10.77 -13.57 13.66
C LEU A 272 12.06 -14.40 13.74
N SER A 273 13.01 -14.16 12.84
CA SER A 273 14.32 -14.82 12.85
C SER A 273 15.17 -14.44 14.07
N GLY A 274 14.97 -13.23 14.61
CA GLY A 274 15.56 -12.76 15.87
C GLY A 274 14.85 -13.28 17.13
N GLY A 275 13.81 -14.12 16.97
CA GLY A 275 13.13 -14.76 18.09
C GLY A 275 11.84 -14.07 18.57
N ALA A 276 11.38 -13.00 17.87
CA ALA A 276 10.12 -12.35 18.22
C ALA A 276 8.92 -13.28 18.01
N ASP A 277 7.95 -13.24 18.93
CA ASP A 277 6.69 -13.94 18.76
C ASP A 277 5.87 -13.35 17.60
N VAL A 278 5.18 -14.22 16.85
CA VAL A 278 4.34 -13.83 15.69
C VAL A 278 3.27 -12.79 16.07
N ARG A 279 2.71 -12.89 17.28
CA ARG A 279 1.70 -11.93 17.78
C ARG A 279 2.29 -10.53 17.97
N VAL A 280 3.50 -10.46 18.55
CA VAL A 280 4.23 -9.19 18.70
C VAL A 280 4.48 -8.55 17.35
N VAL A 281 4.93 -9.33 16.36
CA VAL A 281 5.15 -8.84 15.00
C VAL A 281 3.85 -8.37 14.34
N GLN A 282 2.74 -9.09 14.54
CA GLN A 282 1.42 -8.68 14.05
C GLN A 282 0.94 -7.38 14.69
N GLU A 283 1.16 -7.19 15.98
CA GLU A 283 0.84 -5.97 16.72
C GLU A 283 1.64 -4.77 16.20
N LEU A 284 2.96 -4.91 16.09
CA LEU A 284 3.84 -3.88 15.51
C LEU A 284 3.43 -3.51 14.09
N LEU A 285 2.98 -4.46 13.30
CA LEU A 285 2.51 -4.25 11.93
C LEU A 285 1.09 -3.67 11.86
N GLY A 286 0.29 -3.73 12.91
CA GLY A 286 -1.11 -3.26 12.91
C GLY A 286 -1.99 -4.12 11.99
N HIS A 287 -1.95 -5.43 12.13
CA HIS A 287 -2.83 -6.34 11.42
C HIS A 287 -4.20 -6.40 12.12
N ALA A 288 -5.25 -5.95 11.43
CA ALA A 288 -6.61 -5.78 11.96
C ALA A 288 -7.41 -7.08 12.13
N SER A 289 -6.82 -8.26 11.97
CA SER A 289 -7.56 -9.52 12.05
C SER A 289 -6.88 -10.54 12.96
N VAL A 290 -7.14 -10.40 14.26
CA VAL A 290 -7.32 -11.58 15.09
C VAL A 290 -8.68 -11.44 15.76
N THR A 291 -9.71 -12.00 15.12
CA THR A 291 -10.99 -12.30 15.75
C THR A 291 -10.74 -13.44 16.72
N THR A 292 -10.26 -13.13 17.89
CA THR A 292 -10.45 -14.00 19.05
C THR A 292 -10.32 -13.14 20.29
N THR A 293 -11.45 -12.64 20.76
CA THR A 293 -11.65 -12.20 22.12
C THR A 293 -11.46 -13.42 23.02
N GLN A 294 -10.22 -13.73 23.34
CA GLN A 294 -9.90 -14.58 24.47
C GLN A 294 -8.79 -13.91 25.28
N LEU A 295 -9.17 -13.60 26.50
CA LEU A 295 -8.35 -13.18 27.64
C LEU A 295 -6.97 -13.84 27.61
N TYR A 296 -5.94 -13.14 27.12
CA TYR A 296 -4.57 -13.37 27.57
C TYR A 296 -3.74 -12.11 27.36
N THR A 297 -3.29 -11.55 28.48
CA THR A 297 -2.22 -10.59 28.69
C THR A 297 -2.10 -9.49 27.62
N MET A 298 -2.50 -8.28 27.99
CA MET A 298 -2.19 -7.05 27.23
C MET A 298 -0.68 -7.01 27.03
N VAL A 299 -0.24 -7.07 25.76
CA VAL A 299 1.16 -6.78 25.41
C VAL A 299 1.35 -5.31 25.72
N THR A 300 2.10 -4.99 26.76
CA THR A 300 2.35 -3.60 27.14
C THR A 300 3.34 -2.96 26.16
N ALA A 301 3.35 -1.64 26.07
CA ALA A 301 4.32 -0.91 25.24
C ALA A 301 5.77 -1.29 25.62
N ASP A 302 6.03 -1.52 26.90
CA ASP A 302 7.35 -1.93 27.40
C ASP A 302 7.74 -3.32 26.91
N SER A 303 6.80 -4.30 26.92
CA SER A 303 7.08 -5.65 26.39
C SER A 303 7.27 -5.67 24.88
N LEU A 304 6.54 -4.83 24.13
CA LEU A 304 6.77 -4.66 22.69
C LEU A 304 8.15 -4.12 22.40
N ARG A 305 8.59 -3.15 23.20
CA ARG A 305 9.91 -2.54 23.09
C ARG A 305 11.01 -3.53 23.44
N GLU A 306 10.87 -4.27 24.52
CA GLU A 306 11.86 -5.27 24.95
C GLU A 306 12.06 -6.33 23.86
N VAL A 307 10.98 -6.92 23.35
CA VAL A 307 11.05 -7.88 22.25
C VAL A 307 11.66 -7.26 20.98
N TYR A 308 11.30 -6.01 20.65
CA TYR A 308 11.87 -5.30 19.53
C TYR A 308 13.39 -5.14 19.67
N VAL A 309 13.87 -4.67 20.83
CA VAL A 309 15.30 -4.47 21.11
C VAL A 309 16.08 -5.78 21.01
N GLN A 310 15.52 -6.89 21.48
CA GLN A 310 16.17 -8.19 21.44
C GLN A 310 16.18 -8.82 20.05
N SER A 311 15.21 -8.50 19.18
CA SER A 311 14.97 -9.26 17.95
C SER A 311 15.24 -8.47 16.66
N HIS A 312 15.22 -7.12 16.69
CA HIS A 312 15.42 -6.33 15.48
C HIS A 312 16.90 -6.10 15.19
N PRO A 313 17.43 -6.41 13.97
CA PRO A 313 18.86 -6.32 13.67
C PRO A 313 19.49 -4.92 13.84
N ARG A 314 18.67 -3.88 13.79
CA ARG A 314 19.08 -2.46 13.91
C ARG A 314 18.40 -1.75 15.09
N ALA A 315 18.06 -2.49 16.13
CA ALA A 315 17.51 -1.89 17.35
C ALA A 315 18.56 -1.08 18.10
N LEU A 316 19.76 -1.61 18.20
CA LEU A 316 20.91 -1.00 18.88
C LEU A 316 22.04 -0.76 17.89
N ALA A 317 22.70 0.41 18.01
CA ALA A 317 23.89 0.77 17.25
C ALA A 317 25.16 0.22 17.93
#